data_7a555d4d314827bbeb60b141ee8937f3
#
_entry.id   7a555d4d314827bbeb60b141ee8937f3
#
_cell.length_a   1.000
_cell.length_b   1.000
_cell.length_c   1.000
_cell.angle_alpha   90.00
_cell.angle_beta   90.00
_cell.angle_gamma   90.00
#
_symmetry.space_group_name_H-M   'P 1'
#
loop_
_entity.id
_entity.type
_entity.pdbx_description
1 polymer ?
#
loop_
_entity_poly.entity_id
_entity_poly.type
_entity_poly.pdbx_seq_one_letter_code
_entity_poly.pdbx_strand_id
1 'polypeptide(L)'
;MEKEKFTLLLMKDAEDFLRSIPDNAKDKIYYNIYKIQMGERDSEIFKKLGESDIWEFRTLYDKKAYRLFAFWDTEEDTLVIATHGIVKKTQKTPPKEIAKAEALRNEYFNDKEK
;
A
#
# COMPACT_ATOMS: atom_id res chain seq x y z
N MET A 1 -20.39 -12.99 -10.37
CA MET A 1 -19.31 -12.74 -9.41
C MET A 1 -18.32 -11.74 -9.95
N GLU A 2 -18.08 -10.66 -9.23
CA GLU A 2 -17.13 -9.65 -9.69
C GLU A 2 -15.70 -10.14 -9.46
N LYS A 3 -14.83 -9.85 -10.41
CA LYS A 3 -13.41 -10.17 -10.29
C LYS A 3 -12.68 -9.04 -9.57
N GLU A 4 -11.63 -9.37 -8.88
CA GLU A 4 -10.73 -8.39 -8.31
C GLU A 4 -10.15 -7.51 -9.40
N LYS A 5 -10.08 -6.19 -9.15
CA LYS A 5 -9.52 -5.24 -10.11
C LYS A 5 -8.00 -5.28 -10.16
N PHE A 6 -7.37 -5.79 -9.09
CA PHE A 6 -5.92 -5.97 -9.06
C PHE A 6 -5.55 -7.06 -8.07
N THR A 7 -4.36 -7.61 -8.27
CA THR A 7 -3.72 -8.53 -7.32
C THR A 7 -2.72 -7.72 -6.50
N LEU A 8 -2.61 -8.01 -5.21
CA LEU A 8 -1.64 -7.35 -4.34
C LEU A 8 -0.46 -8.27 -4.06
N LEU A 9 0.75 -7.78 -4.33
CA LEU A 9 1.99 -8.46 -4.00
C LEU A 9 2.67 -7.69 -2.87
N LEU A 10 3.17 -8.39 -1.86
CA LEU A 10 3.84 -7.76 -0.72
C LEU A 10 5.35 -7.94 -0.84
N MET A 11 6.10 -6.84 -0.79
CA MET A 11 7.55 -6.90 -0.63
C MET A 11 7.87 -7.29 0.80
N LYS A 12 9.11 -7.68 1.07
CA LYS A 12 9.52 -8.15 2.39
C LYS A 12 9.19 -7.16 3.51
N ASP A 13 9.49 -5.89 3.31
CA ASP A 13 9.21 -4.87 4.33
C ASP A 13 7.71 -4.71 4.60
N ALA A 14 6.87 -4.89 3.59
CA ALA A 14 5.42 -4.86 3.77
C ALA A 14 4.95 -6.06 4.59
N GLU A 15 5.49 -7.25 4.30
CA GLU A 15 5.19 -8.45 5.10
C GLU A 15 5.62 -8.27 6.54
N ASP A 16 6.83 -7.76 6.77
CA ASP A 16 7.35 -7.52 8.10
C ASP A 16 6.46 -6.54 8.89
N PHE A 17 6.02 -5.48 8.22
CA PHE A 17 5.11 -4.52 8.84
C PHE A 17 3.82 -5.19 9.28
N LEU A 18 3.20 -5.98 8.40
CA LEU A 18 1.93 -6.62 8.73
C LEU A 18 2.06 -7.65 9.85
N ARG A 19 3.24 -8.27 9.98
CA ARG A 19 3.50 -9.20 11.08
C ARG A 19 3.72 -8.48 12.40
N SER A 20 4.11 -7.21 12.36
CA SER A 20 4.46 -6.45 13.57
C SER A 20 3.28 -5.77 14.26
N ILE A 21 2.12 -5.73 13.60
CA ILE A 21 0.95 -5.02 14.13
C ILE A 21 -0.07 -5.99 14.71
N PRO A 22 -1.00 -5.50 15.57
CA PRO A 22 -2.03 -6.38 16.14
C PRO A 22 -2.91 -7.02 15.06
N ASP A 23 -3.34 -8.26 15.31
CA ASP A 23 -4.15 -9.02 14.35
C ASP A 23 -5.42 -8.29 13.93
N ASN A 24 -6.10 -7.64 14.86
CA ASN A 24 -7.33 -6.90 14.52
C ASN A 24 -7.05 -5.74 13.58
N ALA A 25 -5.93 -5.05 13.75
CA ALA A 25 -5.53 -3.97 12.86
C ALA A 25 -5.20 -4.51 11.47
N LYS A 26 -4.47 -5.63 11.43
CA LYS A 26 -4.13 -6.31 10.18
C LYS A 26 -5.39 -6.74 9.43
N ASP A 27 -6.35 -7.31 10.13
CA ASP A 27 -7.61 -7.74 9.52
C ASP A 27 -8.35 -6.57 8.88
N LYS A 28 -8.36 -5.41 9.55
CA LYS A 28 -9.01 -4.22 9.01
C LYS A 28 -8.27 -3.68 7.78
N ILE A 29 -6.94 -3.74 7.80
CA ILE A 29 -6.14 -3.35 6.63
C ILE A 29 -6.51 -4.21 5.42
N TYR A 30 -6.55 -5.53 5.59
CA TYR A 30 -6.93 -6.44 4.52
C TYR A 30 -8.36 -6.22 4.06
N TYR A 31 -9.27 -5.95 4.97
CA TYR A 31 -10.65 -5.65 4.61
C TYR A 31 -10.74 -4.39 3.74
N ASN A 32 -10.00 -3.34 4.11
CA ASN A 32 -9.97 -2.10 3.34
C ASN A 32 -9.34 -2.32 1.95
N ILE A 33 -8.26 -3.09 1.88
CA ILE A 33 -7.64 -3.44 0.60
C ILE A 33 -8.63 -4.20 -0.27
N TYR A 34 -9.35 -5.16 0.31
CA TYR A 34 -10.34 -5.94 -0.41
C TYR A 34 -11.42 -5.07 -1.04
N LYS A 35 -11.90 -4.06 -0.33
CA LYS A 35 -12.91 -3.15 -0.86
C LYS A 35 -12.41 -2.45 -2.14
N ILE A 36 -11.15 -2.01 -2.11
CA ILE A 36 -10.55 -1.36 -3.28
C ILE A 36 -10.36 -2.36 -4.41
N GLN A 37 -9.90 -3.59 -4.09
CA GLN A 37 -9.76 -4.66 -5.08
C GLN A 37 -11.07 -4.97 -5.78
N MET A 38 -12.18 -4.85 -5.07
CA MET A 38 -13.50 -5.13 -5.65
C MET A 38 -14.10 -3.92 -6.37
N GLY A 39 -13.33 -2.85 -6.53
CA GLY A 39 -13.72 -1.71 -7.35
C GLY A 39 -14.26 -0.52 -6.61
N GLU A 40 -14.29 -0.56 -5.27
CA GLU A 40 -14.71 0.60 -4.50
C GLU A 40 -13.68 1.73 -4.66
N ARG A 41 -14.18 2.95 -4.84
CA ARG A 41 -13.31 4.12 -4.97
C ARG A 41 -13.49 5.00 -3.74
N ASP A 42 -12.48 5.01 -2.88
CA ASP A 42 -12.50 5.76 -1.64
C ASP A 42 -11.11 6.30 -1.37
N SER A 43 -10.93 7.60 -1.55
CA SER A 43 -9.64 8.26 -1.35
C SER A 43 -9.22 8.31 0.13
N GLU A 44 -10.12 8.00 1.05
CA GLU A 44 -9.74 7.86 2.45
C GLU A 44 -9.11 6.51 2.74
N ILE A 45 -9.29 5.54 1.84
CA ILE A 45 -8.71 4.20 1.98
C ILE A 45 -7.51 4.01 1.05
N PHE A 46 -7.57 4.53 -0.17
CA PHE A 46 -6.51 4.34 -1.16
C PHE A 46 -6.30 5.63 -1.94
N LYS A 47 -5.11 6.19 -1.84
CA LYS A 47 -4.84 7.54 -2.34
C LYS A 47 -3.44 7.64 -2.95
N LYS A 48 -3.37 8.33 -4.08
CA LYS A 48 -2.08 8.67 -4.68
C LYS A 48 -1.44 9.82 -3.91
N LEU A 49 -0.14 9.74 -3.67
CA LEU A 49 0.59 10.73 -2.88
C LEU A 49 1.22 11.80 -3.78
N GLY A 50 0.55 12.95 -3.87
CA GLY A 50 1.04 14.10 -4.64
C GLY A 50 1.29 13.75 -6.10
N GLU A 51 2.45 14.17 -6.60
CA GLU A 51 2.85 13.88 -7.98
C GLU A 51 3.74 12.65 -8.11
N SER A 52 3.95 11.94 -7.01
CA SER A 52 4.73 10.71 -7.04
C SER A 52 3.94 9.58 -7.71
N ASP A 53 4.62 8.46 -7.97
CA ASP A 53 3.96 7.25 -8.45
C ASP A 53 3.56 6.32 -7.30
N ILE A 54 3.62 6.84 -6.07
CA ILE A 54 3.33 6.05 -4.87
C ILE A 54 1.91 6.31 -4.41
N TRP A 55 1.24 5.22 -4.04
CA TRP A 55 -0.10 5.22 -3.46
C TRP A 55 0.00 4.75 -2.02
N GLU A 56 -1.00 5.07 -1.21
CA GLU A 56 -1.05 4.56 0.16
C GLU A 56 -2.43 3.99 0.45
N PHE A 57 -2.45 2.80 1.04
CA PHE A 57 -3.64 2.25 1.66
C PHE A 57 -3.69 2.80 3.08
N ARG A 58 -4.83 3.36 3.45
CA ARG A 58 -5.01 4.06 4.72
C ARG A 58 -6.04 3.33 5.56
N THR A 59 -5.67 3.03 6.80
CA THR A 59 -6.57 2.35 7.73
C THR A 59 -6.48 3.03 9.09
N LEU A 60 -7.63 3.42 9.63
CA LEU A 60 -7.72 3.97 10.98
C LEU A 60 -8.28 2.87 11.88
N TYR A 61 -7.54 2.51 12.91
CA TYR A 61 -7.98 1.49 13.86
C TYR A 61 -7.41 1.79 15.24
N ASP A 62 -8.29 1.76 16.26
CA ASP A 62 -7.90 1.99 17.66
C ASP A 62 -7.06 3.26 17.80
N LYS A 63 -7.53 4.36 17.21
CA LYS A 63 -6.89 5.69 17.27
C LYS A 63 -5.51 5.76 16.62
N LYS A 64 -5.12 4.72 15.88
CA LYS A 64 -3.85 4.69 15.16
C LYS A 64 -4.09 4.72 13.66
N ALA A 65 -3.24 5.44 12.95
CA ALA A 65 -3.31 5.54 11.50
C ALA A 65 -2.26 4.62 10.89
N TYR A 66 -2.70 3.57 10.21
CA TYR A 66 -1.83 2.61 9.54
C TYR A 66 -1.75 3.01 8.08
N ARG A 67 -0.53 3.03 7.53
CA ARG A 67 -0.29 3.34 6.12
C ARG A 67 0.52 2.23 5.49
N LEU A 68 0.03 1.71 4.38
CA LEU A 68 0.74 0.71 3.59
C LEU A 68 1.01 1.33 2.22
N PHE A 69 2.28 1.53 1.89
CA PHE A 69 2.68 2.18 0.64
C PHE A 69 2.75 1.18 -0.50
N ALA A 70 2.39 1.63 -1.68
CA ALA A 70 2.28 0.73 -2.83
C ALA A 70 2.47 1.48 -4.14
N PHE A 71 2.68 0.73 -5.21
CA PHE A 71 2.71 1.29 -6.56
C PHE A 71 2.11 0.28 -7.53
N TRP A 72 1.66 0.78 -8.66
CA TRP A 72 1.16 -0.08 -9.74
C TRP A 72 2.33 -0.56 -10.59
N ASP A 73 2.29 -1.83 -10.97
CA ASP A 73 3.19 -2.32 -12.03
C ASP A 73 2.66 -1.77 -13.35
N THR A 74 3.41 -0.88 -13.99
CA THR A 74 2.95 -0.21 -15.20
C THR A 74 2.93 -1.12 -16.43
N GLU A 75 3.54 -2.30 -16.33
CA GLU A 75 3.52 -3.31 -17.38
C GLU A 75 2.35 -4.28 -17.18
N GLU A 76 1.87 -4.39 -15.94
CA GLU A 76 0.72 -5.24 -15.59
C GLU A 76 -0.25 -4.42 -14.75
N ASP A 77 -1.14 -3.69 -15.41
CA ASP A 77 -2.05 -2.74 -14.74
C ASP A 77 -3.04 -3.39 -13.78
N THR A 78 -3.01 -4.71 -13.61
CA THR A 78 -3.78 -5.41 -12.59
C THR A 78 -2.92 -5.85 -11.40
N LEU A 79 -1.67 -5.39 -11.33
CA LEU A 79 -0.76 -5.77 -10.24
C LEU A 79 -0.33 -4.55 -9.44
N VAL A 80 -0.58 -4.59 -8.13
CA VAL A 80 -0.16 -3.56 -7.18
C VAL A 80 0.87 -4.18 -6.25
N ILE A 81 1.98 -3.49 -6.02
CA ILE A 81 3.07 -3.97 -5.16
C ILE A 81 3.14 -3.08 -3.92
N ALA A 82 2.98 -3.67 -2.75
CA ALA A 82 3.14 -2.96 -1.48
C ALA A 82 4.61 -2.98 -1.07
N THR A 83 5.18 -1.81 -0.79
CA THR A 83 6.59 -1.67 -0.45
C THR A 83 6.87 -1.84 1.03
N HIS A 84 6.19 -1.07 1.86
CA HIS A 84 6.38 -1.08 3.31
C HIS A 84 5.21 -0.37 3.98
N GLY A 85 5.17 -0.41 5.30
CA GLY A 85 4.12 0.27 6.05
C GLY A 85 4.65 1.01 7.25
N ILE A 86 3.84 1.92 7.78
CA ILE A 86 4.14 2.66 9.00
C ILE A 86 2.86 2.84 9.82
N VAL A 87 3.05 3.09 11.12
CA VAL A 87 1.98 3.52 12.01
C VAL A 87 2.21 5.00 12.30
N LYS A 88 1.19 5.83 12.10
CA LYS A 88 1.30 7.28 12.24
C LYS A 88 0.39 7.80 13.34
N LYS A 89 0.82 8.91 13.94
CA LYS A 89 -0.02 9.67 14.86
C LYS A 89 -0.58 10.94 14.22
N THR A 90 -0.05 11.32 13.05
CA THR A 90 -0.49 12.51 12.32
C THR A 90 -1.06 12.14 10.96
N GLN A 91 -1.84 13.04 10.36
CA GLN A 91 -2.46 12.78 9.05
C GLN A 91 -1.48 12.85 7.89
N LYS A 92 -0.45 13.67 8.01
CA LYS A 92 0.48 13.90 6.89
C LYS A 92 1.52 12.80 6.78
N THR A 93 1.74 12.32 5.55
CA THR A 93 2.75 11.30 5.28
C THR A 93 4.13 11.94 5.21
N PRO A 94 5.12 11.46 5.98
CA PRO A 94 6.48 12.01 5.92
C PRO A 94 7.10 11.81 4.53
N PRO A 95 7.76 12.83 3.97
CA PRO A 95 8.39 12.71 2.64
C PRO A 95 9.41 11.57 2.54
N LYS A 96 10.10 11.25 3.63
CA LYS A 96 11.08 10.16 3.63
C LYS A 96 10.45 8.80 3.33
N GLU A 97 9.18 8.61 3.69
CA GLU A 97 8.50 7.35 3.42
C GLU A 97 8.14 7.24 1.94
N ILE A 98 7.76 8.36 1.34
CA ILE A 98 7.50 8.39 -0.10
C ILE A 98 8.80 8.08 -0.86
N ALA A 99 9.90 8.69 -0.42
CA ALA A 99 11.21 8.47 -1.04
C ALA A 99 11.63 7.00 -0.93
N LYS A 100 11.40 6.36 0.23
CA LYS A 100 11.71 4.95 0.42
C LYS A 100 10.89 4.08 -0.55
N ALA A 101 9.60 4.36 -0.69
CA ALA A 101 8.74 3.61 -1.59
C ALA A 101 9.19 3.78 -3.05
N GLU A 102 9.59 5.00 -3.42
CA GLU A 102 10.08 5.26 -4.78
C GLU A 102 11.38 4.50 -5.07
N ALA A 103 12.28 4.43 -4.07
CA ALA A 103 13.52 3.66 -4.22
C ALA A 103 13.21 2.17 -4.42
N LEU A 104 12.28 1.63 -3.65
CA LEU A 104 11.88 0.22 -3.79
C LEU A 104 11.18 -0.03 -5.13
N ARG A 105 10.40 0.92 -5.62
CA ARG A 105 9.78 0.84 -6.93
C ARG A 105 10.85 0.80 -8.04
N ASN A 106 11.86 1.65 -7.94
CA ASN A 106 12.95 1.66 -8.92
C ASN A 106 13.69 0.34 -8.92
N GLU A 107 13.97 -0.22 -7.74
CA GLU A 107 14.60 -1.55 -7.63
C GLU A 107 13.76 -2.62 -8.31
N TYR A 108 12.44 -2.60 -8.07
CA TYR A 108 11.53 -3.58 -8.64
C TYR A 108 11.59 -3.57 -10.17
N PHE A 109 11.51 -2.39 -10.79
CA PHE A 109 11.54 -2.31 -12.25
C PHE A 109 12.95 -2.61 -12.82
N ASN A 110 14.00 -2.23 -12.11
CA ASN A 110 15.36 -2.59 -12.54
C ASN A 110 15.55 -4.10 -12.53
N ASP A 111 15.05 -4.78 -11.52
CA ASP A 111 15.17 -6.24 -11.43
C ASP A 111 14.39 -6.94 -12.54
N LYS A 112 13.25 -6.38 -12.95
CA LYS A 112 12.47 -6.95 -14.04
C LYS A 112 13.17 -6.90 -15.39
N GLU A 113 14.06 -5.92 -15.58
CA GLU A 113 14.79 -5.75 -16.84
C GLU A 113 15.98 -6.69 -16.99
N LYS A 114 16.35 -7.40 -15.96
CA LYS A 114 17.49 -8.34 -15.99
C LYS A 114 17.13 -9.70 -16.55
#